data_c0cb22d13b37bbb1a219c6227e9cf4df
#
_entry.id   c0cb22d13b37bbb1a219c6227e9cf4df
#
_cell.length_a   1.000
_cell.length_b   1.000
_cell.length_c   1.000
_cell.angle_alpha   90.00
_cell.angle_beta   90.00
_cell.angle_gamma   90.00
#
_symmetry.space_group_name_H-M   'P 1'
#
loop_
_entity.id
_entity.type
_entity.pdbx_description
1 polymer ?
#
loop_
_entity_poly.entity_id
_entity_poly.type
_entity_poly.pdbx_seq_one_letter_code
_entity_poly.pdbx_strand_id
1 'polypeptide(L)' 'MNIAFSFKNFEPSEHLKKYARRRMEKMGRFFGKASGLEINVVMTADKIRHRCEVTVTGEGLHLNASDQTNDMYAAID' A
#
# COMPACT_ATOMS: atom_id res chain seq x y z
N MET A 1 2.49 9.66 9.88
CA MET A 1 2.45 8.73 8.76
C MET A 1 1.33 9.12 7.82
N ASN A 2 1.68 9.49 6.62
CA ASN A 2 0.71 9.86 5.59
C ASN A 2 0.62 8.75 4.56
N ILE A 3 -0.60 8.32 4.25
CA ILE A 3 -0.82 7.26 3.29
C ILE A 3 -1.66 7.81 2.14
N ALA A 4 -1.13 7.73 0.93
CA ALA A 4 -1.83 8.10 -0.29
C ALA A 4 -2.12 6.86 -1.11
N PHE A 5 -3.29 6.80 -1.71
CA PHE A 5 -3.72 5.68 -2.53
C PHE A 5 -3.96 6.11 -3.96
N SER A 6 -3.57 5.26 -4.89
CA SER A 6 -3.87 5.41 -6.30
C SER A 6 -4.44 4.10 -6.83
N PHE A 7 -5.49 4.19 -7.63
CA PHE A 7 -6.12 3.03 -8.24
C PHE A 7 -6.02 3.18 -9.76
N LYS A 8 -5.51 2.16 -10.41
CA LYS A 8 -5.34 2.13 -11.87
C LYS A 8 -6.12 0.99 -12.47
N ASN A 9 -6.90 1.28 -13.48
CA ASN A 9 -7.71 0.33 -14.23
C ASN A 9 -8.88 -0.29 -13.46
N PHE A 10 -9.26 0.29 -12.33
CA PHE A 10 -10.47 -0.07 -11.62
C PHE A 10 -10.89 1.07 -10.68
N GLU A 11 -12.13 1.03 -10.24
CA GLU A 11 -12.69 2.07 -9.38
C GLU A 11 -12.03 2.08 -8.00
N PRO A 12 -11.81 3.27 -7.43
CA PRO A 12 -11.35 3.36 -6.05
C PRO A 12 -12.26 2.60 -5.09
N SER A 13 -11.68 1.88 -4.17
CA SER A 13 -12.42 1.08 -3.21
C SER A 13 -12.08 1.50 -1.79
N GLU A 14 -13.09 1.97 -1.05
CA GLU A 14 -12.92 2.34 0.35
C GLU A 14 -12.60 1.15 1.23
N HIS A 15 -13.12 -0.03 0.88
CA HIS A 15 -12.79 -1.26 1.60
C HIS A 15 -11.32 -1.63 1.45
N LEU A 16 -10.79 -1.53 0.25
CA LEU A 16 -9.38 -1.80 0.00
C LEU A 16 -8.47 -0.79 0.69
N LYS A 17 -8.85 0.49 0.66
CA LYS A 17 -8.09 1.52 1.38
C LYS A 17 -8.03 1.21 2.87
N LYS A 18 -9.17 0.86 3.44
CA LYS A 18 -9.26 0.57 4.87
C LYS A 18 -8.42 -0.65 5.25
N TYR A 19 -8.50 -1.68 4.44
CA TYR A 19 -7.71 -2.89 4.65
C TYR A 19 -6.21 -2.59 4.58
N ALA A 20 -5.80 -1.90 3.51
CA ALA A 20 -4.39 -1.54 3.33
C ALA A 20 -3.89 -0.63 4.45
N ARG A 21 -4.70 0.34 4.86
CA ARG A 21 -4.32 1.24 5.95
C ARG A 21 -4.06 0.49 7.24
N ARG A 22 -4.90 -0.48 7.56
CA ARG A 22 -4.70 -1.30 8.76
C ARG A 22 -3.41 -2.09 8.73
N ARG A 23 -3.08 -2.64 7.55
CA ARG A 23 -1.82 -3.38 7.39
C ARG A 23 -0.61 -2.45 7.51
N MET A 24 -0.70 -1.25 6.92
CA MET A 24 0.38 -0.28 7.01
C MET A 24 0.58 0.23 8.45
N GLU A 25 -0.50 0.44 9.18
CA GLU A 25 -0.41 0.87 10.57
C GLU A 25 0.30 -0.16 11.45
N LYS A 26 0.05 -1.44 11.21
CA LYS A 26 0.77 -2.50 11.91
C LYS A 26 2.26 -2.45 11.59
N MET A 27 2.60 -2.23 10.34
CA MET A 27 4.00 -2.11 9.92
C MET A 27 4.68 -0.89 10.52
N GLY A 28 3.93 0.19 10.69
CA GLY A 28 4.45 1.41 11.28
C GLY A 28 5.06 1.22 12.65
N ARG A 29 4.61 0.22 13.39
CA ARG A 29 5.19 -0.10 14.70
C ARG A 29 6.63 -0.58 14.61
N PHE A 30 7.01 -1.17 13.49
CA PHE A 30 8.38 -1.63 13.29
C PHE A 30 9.34 -0.51 12.93
N PHE A 31 8.82 0.63 12.48
CA PHE A 31 9.65 1.79 12.12
C PHE A 31 9.78 2.77 13.27
N GLY A 32 9.24 2.44 14.46
CA GLY A 32 9.34 3.28 15.63
C GLY A 32 8.53 4.57 15.50
N LYS A 33 9.11 5.68 15.93
CA LYS A 33 8.45 6.99 15.85
C LYS A 33 8.49 7.53 14.42
N ALA A 34 7.78 6.88 13.53
CA ALA A 34 7.80 7.18 12.11
C ALA A 34 6.87 8.34 11.75
N SER A 35 6.96 9.46 12.45
CA SER A 35 6.06 10.59 12.26
C SER A 35 6.23 11.30 10.91
N GLY A 36 7.35 11.10 10.23
CA GLY A 36 7.62 11.72 8.93
C GLY A 36 7.50 10.77 7.74
N LEU A 37 6.95 9.58 7.94
CA LEU A 37 6.83 8.63 6.83
C LEU A 37 5.71 8.99 5.88
N GLU A 38 6.02 8.90 4.60
CA GLU A 38 5.03 8.99 3.53
C GLU A 38 4.94 7.65 2.83
N ILE A 39 3.72 7.14 2.70
CA ILE A 39 3.46 5.85 2.09
C ILE A 39 2.56 6.07 0.89
N ASN A 40 2.99 5.59 -0.26
CA ASN A 40 2.18 5.61 -1.48
C ASN A 40 1.82 4.19 -1.84
N VAL A 41 0.53 3.92 -1.96
CA VAL A 41 0.01 2.60 -2.30
C VAL A 41 -0.68 2.69 -3.64
N VAL A 42 -0.14 1.98 -4.63
CA VAL A 42 -0.69 1.94 -5.97
C VAL A 42 -1.28 0.57 -6.21
N MET A 43 -2.58 0.51 -6.44
CA MET A 43 -3.29 -0.73 -6.74
C MET A 43 -3.70 -0.73 -8.19
N THR A 44 -3.30 -1.75 -8.92
CA THR A 44 -3.61 -1.90 -10.34
C THR A 44 -4.31 -3.23 -10.56
N ALA A 45 -5.39 -3.22 -11.32
CA ALA A 45 -6.09 -4.45 -11.65
C ALA A 45 -6.30 -4.55 -13.15
N ASP A 46 -6.05 -5.72 -13.72
CA ASP A 46 -6.52 -6.09 -15.03
C ASP A 46 -7.48 -7.27 -14.88
N LYS A 47 -7.77 -8.00 -15.94
CA LYS A 47 -8.80 -9.05 -15.92
C LYS A 47 -8.57 -10.13 -14.88
N ILE A 48 -7.31 -10.50 -14.62
CA ILE A 48 -6.98 -11.61 -13.74
C ILE A 48 -5.87 -11.30 -12.76
N ARG A 49 -5.13 -10.21 -12.96
CA ARG A 49 -3.98 -9.88 -12.13
C ARG A 49 -4.27 -8.65 -11.29
N HIS A 50 -3.98 -8.76 -10.02
CA HIS A 50 -4.09 -7.67 -9.07
C HIS A 50 -2.72 -7.39 -8.50
N ARG A 51 -2.28 -6.15 -8.67
CA ARG A 51 -0.97 -5.73 -8.21
C ARG A 51 -1.12 -4.64 -7.16
N CYS A 52 -0.36 -4.76 -6.09
CA CYS A 52 -0.24 -3.71 -5.09
C CYS A 52 1.23 -3.34 -4.97
N GLU A 53 1.53 -2.07 -5.17
CA GLU A 53 2.88 -1.55 -5.02
C GLU A 53 2.88 -0.51 -3.91
N VAL A 54 3.81 -0.65 -2.97
CA VAL A 54 3.93 0.24 -1.82
C VAL A 54 5.31 0.88 -1.84
N THR A 55 5.34 2.20 -1.78
CA THR A 55 6.58 2.95 -1.64
C THR A 55 6.54 3.71 -0.31
N VAL A 56 7.55 3.50 0.51
CA VAL A 56 7.68 4.16 1.81
C VAL A 56 8.89 5.06 1.75
N THR A 57 8.68 6.35 2.00
CA THR A 57 9.76 7.33 2.04
C THR A 57 9.72 8.08 3.35
N GLY A 58 10.89 8.43 3.84
CA GLY A 58 11.05 9.19 5.06
C GLY A 58 12.48 9.68 5.15
N GLU A 59 12.86 10.29 6.26
CA GLU A 59 14.19 10.77 6.46
C GLU A 59 15.19 9.61 6.47
N GLY A 60 16.02 9.55 5.43
CA GLY A 60 17.00 8.48 5.27
C GLY A 60 16.43 7.13 4.89
N LEU A 61 15.15 7.07 4.53
CA LEU A 61 14.47 5.82 4.22
C LEU A 61 13.80 5.87 2.87
N HIS A 62 14.02 4.83 2.07
CA HIS A 62 13.31 4.62 0.81
C HIS A 62 13.13 3.13 0.59
N LEU A 63 11.91 2.65 0.69
CA LEU A 63 11.57 1.25 0.49
C LEU A 63 10.50 1.13 -0.57
N ASN A 64 10.59 0.07 -1.36
CA ASN A 64 9.60 -0.23 -2.38
C ASN A 64 9.33 -1.74 -2.33
N ALA A 65 8.07 -2.10 -2.34
CA ALA A 65 7.68 -3.51 -2.38
C ALA A 65 6.45 -3.65 -3.26
N SER A 66 6.35 -4.77 -3.94
CA SER A 66 5.18 -5.05 -4.75
C SER A 66 4.87 -6.54 -4.76
N ASP A 67 3.60 -6.85 -4.95
CA ASP A 67 3.13 -8.22 -5.10
C ASP A 67 2.01 -8.24 -6.12
N GLN A 68 1.86 -9.37 -6.78
CA GLN A 68 0.86 -9.57 -7.82
C GLN A 68 0.21 -10.93 -7.63
N THR A 69 -1.10 -10.93 -7.48
CA THR A 69 -1.88 -12.15 -7.29
C THR A 69 -3.19 -12.06 -8.06
N ASN A 70 -4.04 -13.05 -7.92
CA ASN A 70 -5.39 -13.02 -8.47
C ASN A 70 -6.42 -12.40 -7.51
N ASP A 71 -5.97 -11.88 -6.39
CA ASP A 71 -6.83 -11.27 -5.37
C ASP A 71 -6.11 -10.07 -4.76
N MET A 72 -6.74 -8.89 -4.82
CA MET A 72 -6.09 -7.65 -4.34
C MET A 72 -5.80 -7.70 -2.84
N TYR A 73 -6.64 -8.32 -2.04
CA TYR A 73 -6.37 -8.44 -0.61
C TYR A 73 -5.09 -9.24 -0.34
N ALA A 74 -4.88 -10.31 -1.10
CA ALA A 74 -3.66 -11.09 -1.01
C ALA A 74 -2.44 -10.29 -1.49
N ALA A 75 -2.61 -9.47 -2.51
CA ALA A 75 -1.53 -8.61 -3.01
C ALA A 75 -1.12 -7.56 -1.97
N ILE A 76 -2.07 -7.07 -1.18
CA ILE A 76 -1.79 -6.13 -0.10
C ILE A 76 -1.03 -6.82 1.05
N ASP A 77 -1.37 -8.05 1.34
CA ASP A 77 -0.71 -8.82 2.39
C ASP A 77 0.74 -9.10 2.03
#